data_950d078866b512be57551d3288fc70db
#
_entry.id   950d078866b512be57551d3288fc70db
#
_cell.length_a   1.000
_cell.length_b   1.000
_cell.length_c   1.000
_cell.angle_alpha   90.00
_cell.angle_beta   90.00
_cell.angle_gamma   90.00
#
_symmetry.space_group_name_H-M   'P 1'
#
loop_
_entity.id
_entity.type
_entity.pdbx_description
1 polymer ?
#
loop_
_entity_poly.entity_id
_entity_poly.type
_entity_poly.pdbx_seq_one_letter_code
_entity_poly.pdbx_strand_id
1 'polypeptide(L)'
;MLESVQNYYGKVLQHSNDLKTSACCDVSSLPDWLKPLLAKLHPQVTERYYGCGLVAPAVLEGARVLDLGSGSGRDCYLLAQLVGSQGQVVGVDMTPEQLAVANAHLQYHAEQFGFAN
;
A
#
# COMPACT_ATOMS: atom_id res chain seq x y z
N MET A 1 -9.13 -18.56 13.66
CA MET A 1 -7.97 -17.65 13.71
C MET A 1 -7.84 -16.78 12.48
N LEU A 2 -7.84 -17.36 11.28
CA LEU A 2 -7.75 -16.58 10.03
C LEU A 2 -8.92 -15.62 9.87
N GLU A 3 -10.14 -16.06 10.14
CA GLU A 3 -11.37 -15.26 10.08
C GLU A 3 -11.33 -14.09 11.08
N SER A 4 -10.80 -14.30 12.28
CA SER A 4 -10.64 -13.24 13.30
C SER A 4 -9.65 -12.16 12.84
N VAL A 5 -8.55 -12.56 12.23
CA VAL A 5 -7.55 -11.63 11.68
C VAL A 5 -8.15 -10.83 10.52
N GLN A 6 -8.83 -11.50 9.60
CA GLN A 6 -9.50 -10.89 8.48
C GLN A 6 -10.54 -9.86 8.93
N ASN A 7 -11.35 -10.21 9.94
CA ASN A 7 -12.36 -9.31 10.52
C ASN A 7 -11.72 -8.09 11.18
N TYR A 8 -10.62 -8.28 11.92
CA TYR A 8 -9.90 -7.19 12.59
C TYR A 8 -9.40 -6.16 11.59
N TYR A 9 -8.69 -6.58 10.56
CA TYR A 9 -8.14 -5.66 9.55
C TYR A 9 -9.19 -5.11 8.58
N GLY A 10 -10.27 -5.86 8.33
CA GLY A 10 -11.30 -5.45 7.39
C GLY A 10 -12.41 -4.58 7.98
N LYS A 11 -12.84 -4.88 9.19
CA LYS A 11 -14.04 -4.27 9.79
C LYS A 11 -13.77 -3.46 11.04
N VAL A 12 -12.84 -3.90 11.88
CA VAL A 12 -12.53 -3.23 13.16
C VAL A 12 -11.63 -2.03 12.94
N LEU A 13 -10.55 -2.18 12.16
CA LEU A 13 -9.61 -1.10 11.87
C LEU A 13 -10.12 -0.24 10.71
N GLN A 14 -10.26 1.06 10.94
CA GLN A 14 -10.65 2.05 9.93
C GLN A 14 -9.51 2.99 9.56
N HIS A 15 -8.61 3.27 10.51
CA HIS A 15 -7.44 4.12 10.34
C HIS A 15 -6.22 3.48 11.00
N SER A 16 -5.02 3.91 10.59
CA SER A 16 -3.76 3.43 11.18
C SER A 16 -3.70 3.65 12.69
N ASN A 17 -4.34 4.71 13.19
CA ASN A 17 -4.39 5.03 14.61
C ASN A 17 -5.24 4.04 15.44
N ASP A 18 -6.06 3.22 14.79
CA ASP A 18 -6.89 2.22 15.45
C ASP A 18 -6.12 0.96 15.83
N LEU A 19 -4.86 0.84 15.41
CA LEU A 19 -4.02 -0.30 15.77
C LEU A 19 -3.80 -0.39 17.28
N LYS A 20 -4.09 -1.57 17.83
CA LYS A 20 -3.93 -1.85 19.26
C LYS A 20 -2.50 -2.29 19.64
N THR A 21 -1.65 -2.44 18.66
CA THR A 21 -0.25 -2.83 18.86
C THR A 21 0.65 -1.63 18.61
N SER A 22 1.85 -1.64 19.18
CA SER A 22 2.89 -0.65 18.92
C SER A 22 3.57 -0.86 17.56
N ALA A 23 3.00 -1.67 16.70
CA ALA A 23 3.50 -1.88 15.34
C ALA A 23 3.54 -0.54 14.60
N CYS A 24 4.69 -0.26 14.05
CA CYS A 24 5.05 1.04 13.54
C CYS A 24 4.31 1.39 12.24
N CYS A 25 3.40 2.36 12.31
CA CYS A 25 2.83 3.01 11.14
C CYS A 25 3.44 4.39 10.91
N ASP A 26 4.61 4.63 11.48
CA ASP A 26 5.25 5.94 11.49
C ASP A 26 5.91 6.24 10.15
N VAL A 27 5.34 7.21 9.44
CA VAL A 27 5.86 7.71 8.16
C VAL A 27 7.26 8.34 8.34
N SER A 28 7.58 8.81 9.55
CA SER A 28 8.89 9.43 9.82
C SER A 28 10.05 8.44 9.70
N SER A 29 9.78 7.13 9.81
CA SER A 29 10.78 6.09 9.66
C SER A 29 11.14 5.78 8.20
N LEU A 30 10.38 6.32 7.23
CA LEU A 30 10.64 6.10 5.81
C LEU A 30 11.80 6.99 5.33
N PRO A 31 12.62 6.50 4.39
CA PRO A 31 13.64 7.34 3.75
C PRO A 31 13.02 8.59 3.11
N ASP A 32 13.75 9.70 3.18
CA ASP A 32 13.26 10.99 2.65
C ASP A 32 12.91 10.96 1.17
N TRP A 33 13.62 10.15 0.38
CA TRP A 33 13.35 10.03 -1.05
C TRP A 33 12.00 9.36 -1.37
N LEU A 34 11.42 8.59 -0.43
CA LEU A 34 10.09 8.00 -0.58
C LEU A 34 8.95 8.97 -0.28
N LYS A 35 9.20 10.02 0.49
CA LYS A 35 8.15 10.95 0.92
C LYS A 35 7.41 11.62 -0.25
N PRO A 36 8.08 12.09 -1.32
CA PRO A 36 7.38 12.64 -2.48
C PRO A 36 6.50 11.61 -3.20
N LEU A 37 6.92 10.35 -3.22
CA LEU A 37 6.15 9.26 -3.82
C LEU A 37 4.91 8.95 -2.98
N LEU A 38 5.06 8.96 -1.66
CA LEU A 38 3.96 8.77 -0.73
C LEU A 38 2.91 9.90 -0.85
N ALA A 39 3.36 11.13 -1.06
CA ALA A 39 2.48 12.29 -1.21
C ALA A 39 1.54 12.22 -2.41
N LYS A 40 1.84 11.40 -3.41
CA LYS A 40 0.98 11.16 -4.58
C LYS A 40 -0.15 10.16 -4.32
N LEU A 41 -0.12 9.46 -3.19
CA LEU A 41 -1.11 8.44 -2.88
C LEU A 41 -2.40 9.06 -2.34
N HIS A 42 -3.52 8.41 -2.65
CA HIS A 42 -4.82 8.82 -2.12
C HIS A 42 -4.85 8.67 -0.59
N PRO A 43 -5.39 9.66 0.16
CA PRO A 43 -5.43 9.62 1.62
C PRO A 43 -6.09 8.37 2.21
N GLN A 44 -7.15 7.85 1.60
CA GLN A 44 -7.81 6.63 2.08
C GLN A 44 -6.89 5.40 2.03
N VAL A 45 -5.96 5.36 1.07
CA VAL A 45 -4.97 4.28 0.96
C VAL A 45 -3.95 4.39 2.10
N THR A 46 -3.44 5.59 2.36
CA THR A 46 -2.43 5.81 3.41
C THR A 46 -3.00 5.72 4.81
N GLU A 47 -4.25 6.18 5.02
CA GLU A 47 -4.91 6.11 6.32
C GLU A 47 -5.22 4.69 6.79
N ARG A 48 -5.36 3.75 5.87
CA ARG A 48 -5.64 2.34 6.16
C ARG A 48 -4.40 1.44 6.10
N TYR A 49 -3.22 2.03 6.18
CA TYR A 49 -1.99 1.26 6.22
C TYR A 49 -1.70 0.78 7.64
N TYR A 50 -1.54 -0.54 7.80
CA TYR A 50 -1.33 -1.21 9.07
C TYR A 50 -0.03 -2.03 9.11
N GLY A 51 0.90 -1.74 8.22
CA GLY A 51 2.16 -2.45 8.11
C GLY A 51 3.30 -1.81 8.90
N CYS A 52 4.46 -2.45 8.87
CA CYS A 52 5.65 -2.06 9.63
C CYS A 52 6.74 -1.38 8.79
N GLY A 53 6.41 -0.87 7.64
CA GLY A 53 7.34 -0.21 6.75
C GLY A 53 7.42 -0.84 5.37
N LEU A 54 8.19 -0.23 4.49
CA LEU A 54 8.38 -0.69 3.12
C LEU A 54 9.72 -1.40 2.99
N VAL A 55 9.70 -2.62 2.44
CA VAL A 55 10.92 -3.31 2.04
C VAL A 55 11.02 -3.20 0.52
N ALA A 56 11.95 -2.40 0.04
CA ALA A 56 12.17 -2.20 -1.39
C ALA A 56 13.65 -2.41 -1.73
N PRO A 57 13.95 -3.29 -2.71
CA PRO A 57 15.31 -3.40 -3.25
C PRO A 57 15.76 -2.11 -3.91
N ALA A 58 17.07 -1.94 -4.08
CA ALA A 58 17.66 -0.72 -4.59
C ALA A 58 17.33 -0.43 -6.06
N VAL A 59 17.02 -1.45 -6.88
CA VAL A 59 16.74 -1.31 -8.32
C VAL A 59 15.48 -2.08 -8.68
N LEU A 60 14.43 -1.36 -9.02
CA LEU A 60 13.12 -1.94 -9.35
C LEU A 60 12.62 -1.54 -10.73
N GLU A 61 13.27 -0.61 -11.42
CA GLU A 61 12.79 -0.14 -12.72
C GLU A 61 12.56 -1.30 -13.69
N GLY A 62 11.36 -1.37 -14.26
CA GLY A 62 10.95 -2.43 -15.18
C GLY A 62 10.62 -3.77 -14.51
N ALA A 63 10.72 -3.88 -13.20
CA ALA A 63 10.48 -5.13 -12.48
C ALA A 63 9.00 -5.52 -12.42
N ARG A 64 8.75 -6.81 -12.25
CA ARG A 64 7.43 -7.34 -11.89
C ARG A 64 7.46 -7.72 -10.42
N VAL A 65 6.56 -7.12 -9.64
CA VAL A 65 6.54 -7.28 -8.18
C VAL A 65 5.21 -7.90 -7.74
N LEU A 66 5.30 -8.85 -6.82
CA LEU A 66 4.16 -9.42 -6.12
C LEU A 66 4.25 -9.00 -4.65
N ASP A 67 3.22 -8.29 -4.18
CA ASP A 67 3.09 -7.86 -2.80
C ASP A 67 2.09 -8.75 -2.07
N LEU A 68 2.57 -9.56 -1.14
CA LEU A 68 1.75 -10.45 -0.33
C LEU A 68 1.30 -9.73 0.94
N GLY A 69 -0.01 -9.71 1.19
CA GLY A 69 -0.58 -8.94 2.28
C GLY A 69 -0.65 -7.45 1.96
N SER A 70 -1.09 -7.11 0.75
CA SER A 70 -1.03 -5.74 0.21
C SER A 70 -1.95 -4.74 0.91
N GLY A 71 -2.97 -5.20 1.63
CA GLY A 71 -3.91 -4.32 2.35
C GLY A 71 -4.61 -3.32 1.43
N SER A 72 -4.65 -2.06 1.86
CA SER A 72 -5.24 -0.95 1.08
C SER A 72 -4.40 -0.48 -0.10
N GLY A 73 -3.21 -1.08 -0.30
CA GLY A 73 -2.39 -0.85 -1.48
C GLY A 73 -1.32 0.21 -1.34
N ARG A 74 -1.03 0.73 -0.15
CA ARG A 74 0.01 1.78 0.02
C ARG A 74 1.34 1.37 -0.60
N ASP A 75 1.83 0.19 -0.24
CA ASP A 75 3.12 -0.29 -0.73
C ASP A 75 3.06 -0.65 -2.21
N CYS A 76 1.93 -1.23 -2.69
CA CYS A 76 1.73 -1.46 -4.11
C CYS A 76 1.83 -0.17 -4.92
N TYR A 77 1.17 0.89 -4.49
CA TYR A 77 1.21 2.18 -5.19
C TYR A 77 2.57 2.88 -5.09
N LEU A 78 3.30 2.71 -3.98
CA LEU A 78 4.69 3.16 -3.91
C LEU A 78 5.58 2.38 -4.88
N LEU A 79 5.48 1.06 -4.86
CA LEU A 79 6.24 0.18 -5.75
C LEU A 79 5.91 0.43 -7.22
N ALA A 80 4.64 0.72 -7.54
CA ALA A 80 4.22 1.05 -8.91
C ALA A 80 4.99 2.24 -9.48
N GLN A 81 5.24 3.26 -8.66
CA GLN A 81 6.06 4.39 -9.08
C GLN A 81 7.53 4.00 -9.29
N LEU A 82 8.06 3.09 -8.48
CA LEU A 82 9.46 2.65 -8.55
C LEU A 82 9.73 1.73 -9.75
N VAL A 83 8.78 0.84 -10.07
CA VAL A 83 8.93 -0.05 -11.23
C VAL A 83 8.69 0.67 -12.56
N GLY A 84 7.93 1.76 -12.54
CA GLY A 84 7.66 2.60 -13.69
C GLY A 84 6.68 2.00 -14.69
N SER A 85 6.51 2.66 -15.83
CA SER A 85 5.52 2.30 -16.86
C SER A 85 5.77 0.95 -17.52
N GLN A 86 7.00 0.45 -17.49
CA GLN A 86 7.38 -0.84 -18.08
C GLN A 86 7.36 -1.99 -17.06
N GLY A 87 7.17 -1.67 -15.77
CA GLY A 87 7.04 -2.64 -14.71
C GLY A 87 5.59 -3.04 -14.44
N GLN A 88 5.41 -3.90 -13.45
CA GLN A 88 4.08 -4.31 -13.00
C GLN A 88 4.10 -4.62 -11.51
N VAL A 89 3.03 -4.23 -10.80
CA VAL A 89 2.83 -4.61 -9.40
C VAL A 89 1.49 -5.30 -9.25
N VAL A 90 1.50 -6.44 -8.57
CA VAL A 90 0.29 -7.18 -8.20
C VAL A 90 0.24 -7.31 -6.69
N GLY A 91 -0.83 -6.81 -6.09
CA GLY A 91 -1.10 -6.97 -4.66
C GLY A 91 -2.08 -8.09 -4.39
N VAL A 92 -1.83 -8.86 -3.35
CA VAL A 92 -2.71 -9.94 -2.87
C VAL A 92 -2.98 -9.75 -1.39
N ASP A 93 -4.25 -9.81 -1.02
CA ASP A 93 -4.66 -9.71 0.38
C ASP A 93 -5.90 -10.58 0.65
N MET A 94 -6.00 -11.11 1.85
CA MET A 94 -7.15 -11.94 2.25
C MET A 94 -8.36 -11.11 2.71
N THR A 95 -8.23 -9.79 2.81
CA THR A 95 -9.24 -8.90 3.38
C THR A 95 -9.97 -8.13 2.28
N PRO A 96 -11.22 -8.54 1.91
CA PRO A 96 -11.96 -7.90 0.82
C PRO A 96 -12.17 -6.40 1.01
N GLU A 97 -12.37 -5.94 2.24
CA GLU A 97 -12.58 -4.53 2.58
C GLU A 97 -11.33 -3.69 2.28
N GLN A 98 -10.14 -4.24 2.52
CA GLN A 98 -8.88 -3.58 2.19
C GLN A 98 -8.65 -3.52 0.68
N LEU A 99 -8.90 -4.63 -0.02
CA LEU A 99 -8.81 -4.68 -1.48
C LEU A 99 -9.80 -3.74 -2.15
N ALA A 100 -10.99 -3.56 -1.57
CA ALA A 100 -11.97 -2.60 -2.08
C ALA A 100 -11.44 -1.17 -2.05
N VAL A 101 -10.74 -0.78 -0.98
CA VAL A 101 -10.11 0.55 -0.88
C VAL A 101 -9.01 0.69 -1.94
N ALA A 102 -8.14 -0.31 -2.08
CA ALA A 102 -7.08 -0.28 -3.08
C ALA A 102 -7.66 -0.13 -4.50
N ASN A 103 -8.65 -0.95 -4.84
CA ASN A 103 -9.25 -0.97 -6.17
C ASN A 103 -10.07 0.28 -6.49
N ALA A 104 -10.65 0.93 -5.47
CA ALA A 104 -11.43 2.15 -5.67
C ALA A 104 -10.60 3.33 -6.19
N HIS A 105 -9.29 3.29 -6.02
CA HIS A 105 -8.38 4.39 -6.36
C HIS A 105 -7.38 4.06 -7.48
N LEU A 106 -7.60 2.99 -8.22
CA LEU A 106 -6.73 2.62 -9.35
C LEU A 106 -6.62 3.74 -10.38
N GLN A 107 -7.73 4.31 -10.80
CA GLN A 107 -7.73 5.39 -11.77
C GLN A 107 -7.07 6.66 -11.23
N TYR A 108 -7.36 7.02 -9.99
CA TYR A 108 -6.73 8.16 -9.33
C TYR A 108 -5.20 8.06 -9.40
N HIS A 109 -4.65 6.89 -9.06
CA HIS A 109 -3.20 6.70 -9.07
C HIS A 109 -2.63 6.66 -10.48
N ALA A 110 -3.34 6.06 -11.44
CA ALA A 110 -2.93 6.10 -12.84
C ALA A 110 -2.80 7.54 -13.37
N GLU A 111 -3.72 8.40 -12.98
CA GLU A 111 -3.68 9.83 -13.35
C GLU A 111 -2.53 10.55 -12.65
N GLN A 112 -2.30 10.28 -11.36
CA GLN A 112 -1.19 10.89 -10.60
C GLN A 112 0.18 10.48 -11.13
N PHE A 113 0.33 9.22 -11.55
CA PHE A 113 1.62 8.70 -12.01
C PHE A 113 1.85 8.93 -13.49
N GLY A 114 0.80 9.10 -14.29
CA GLY A 114 0.86 9.21 -15.74
C GLY A 114 0.92 7.85 -16.46
N PHE A 115 0.73 6.74 -15.75
CA PHE A 115 0.67 5.40 -16.32
C PHE A 115 -0.09 4.46 -15.39
N ALA A 116 -0.52 3.30 -15.93
CA ALA A 116 -1.18 2.24 -15.18
C ALA A 116 -0.34 0.94 -15.26
N ASN A 117 0.04 0.37 -14.14
CA ASN A 117 0.88 -0.83 -14.02
C ASN A 117 0.45 -1.70 -12.82
#